data_450a67043128bd21e4af763b24abd570
#
_entry.id   450a67043128bd21e4af763b24abd570
#
_cell.length_a   1.000
_cell.length_b   1.000
_cell.length_c   1.000
_cell.angle_alpha   90.00
_cell.angle_beta   90.00
_cell.angle_gamma   90.00
#
_symmetry.space_group_name_H-M   'P 1'
#
loop_
_entity.id
_entity.type
_entity.pdbx_description
1 polymer ?
#
loop_
_entity_poly.entity_id
_entity_poly.type
_entity_poly.pdbx_seq_one_letter_code
_entity_poly.pdbx_strand_id
1 'polypeptide(L)'
;VPHGQSVTAETVEAALAQHKPKWAAMAHWETGSGRINDLRGFSDACERHGVMGLIDAVSSLGVEDFRIDDYPGVAGWASCPQKGICCLPLTYAPVSFTDRYIQTLKASGTRTFVHHPILEARHWGIIDGKDAEKGTYHRTHSAYAVAAFHESLRILLQETVAQRAKDYAFHEAALRKAVTAMGCNVTSNMTSLVVLNLPDNLAGREAELVQACRASGFG
;
A
#
# COMPACT_ATOMS: atom_id res chain seq x y z
N VAL A 1 -5.97 17.06 -4.74
CA VAL A 1 -4.71 17.55 -4.13
C VAL A 1 -3.72 17.80 -5.26
N PRO A 2 -3.00 18.93 -5.31
CA PRO A 2 -1.95 19.18 -6.31
C PRO A 2 -0.87 18.08 -6.26
N HIS A 3 -0.28 17.77 -7.43
CA HIS A 3 0.80 16.79 -7.53
C HIS A 3 1.98 17.18 -6.59
N GLY A 4 2.55 16.21 -5.90
CA GLY A 4 3.66 16.41 -4.97
C GLY A 4 3.26 16.90 -3.57
N GLN A 5 1.97 17.00 -3.28
CA GLN A 5 1.47 17.30 -1.93
C GLN A 5 0.83 16.05 -1.32
N SER A 6 0.96 15.91 0.00
CA SER A 6 0.27 14.86 0.76
C SER A 6 -1.22 15.21 0.92
N VAL A 7 -2.06 14.18 0.91
CA VAL A 7 -3.47 14.31 1.35
C VAL A 7 -3.46 14.47 2.87
N THR A 8 -4.10 15.54 3.37
CA THR A 8 -4.22 15.84 4.80
C THR A 8 -5.64 15.56 5.31
N ALA A 9 -5.81 15.50 6.63
CA ALA A 9 -7.11 15.35 7.27
C ALA A 9 -8.12 16.41 6.79
N GLU A 10 -7.69 17.67 6.69
CA GLU A 10 -8.55 18.79 6.27
C GLU A 10 -9.00 18.62 4.81
N THR A 11 -8.11 18.15 3.94
CA THR A 11 -8.44 17.89 2.53
C THR A 11 -9.50 16.79 2.41
N VAL A 12 -9.34 15.72 3.19
CA VAL A 12 -10.31 14.61 3.22
C VAL A 12 -11.65 15.09 3.76
N GLU A 13 -11.65 15.78 4.88
CA GLU A 13 -12.85 16.33 5.53
C GLU A 13 -13.66 17.19 4.57
N ALA A 14 -13.00 18.14 3.90
CA ALA A 14 -13.62 19.02 2.92
C ALA A 14 -14.24 18.23 1.74
N ALA A 15 -13.52 17.25 1.22
CA ALA A 15 -14.00 16.41 0.12
C ALA A 15 -15.22 15.57 0.51
N LEU A 16 -15.19 14.93 1.70
CA LEU A 16 -16.30 14.12 2.18
C LEU A 16 -17.55 14.96 2.48
N ALA A 17 -17.38 16.14 3.07
CA ALA A 17 -18.47 17.08 3.34
C ALA A 17 -19.12 17.57 2.03
N GLN A 18 -18.30 17.87 1.01
CA GLN A 18 -18.76 18.37 -0.29
C GLN A 18 -19.49 17.29 -1.11
N HIS A 19 -18.87 16.10 -1.23
CA HIS A 19 -19.33 15.07 -2.17
C HIS A 19 -20.26 14.02 -1.57
N LYS A 20 -20.24 13.87 -0.25
CA LYS A 20 -21.06 12.90 0.53
C LYS A 20 -21.05 11.49 -0.11
N PRO A 21 -19.89 10.92 -0.42
CA PRO A 21 -19.79 9.63 -1.06
C PRO A 21 -20.17 8.49 -0.11
N LYS A 22 -20.52 7.33 -0.66
CA LYS A 22 -20.65 6.08 0.14
C LYS A 22 -19.29 5.44 0.40
N TRP A 23 -18.33 5.65 -0.50
CA TRP A 23 -17.00 5.08 -0.51
C TRP A 23 -15.97 6.16 -0.80
N ALA A 24 -14.85 6.09 -0.13
CA ALA A 24 -13.69 6.91 -0.43
C ALA A 24 -12.46 6.00 -0.56
N ALA A 25 -11.54 6.32 -1.47
CA ALA A 25 -10.30 5.57 -1.63
C ALA A 25 -9.11 6.53 -1.58
N MET A 26 -8.01 6.08 -0.96
CA MET A 26 -6.78 6.84 -0.86
C MET A 26 -5.57 5.89 -0.95
N ALA A 27 -4.52 6.29 -1.67
CA ALA A 27 -3.22 5.65 -1.53
C ALA A 27 -2.60 6.06 -0.18
N HIS A 28 -2.14 5.09 0.64
CA HIS A 28 -1.40 5.42 1.87
C HIS A 28 -0.07 6.07 1.53
N TRP A 29 0.72 5.43 0.66
CA TRP A 29 1.98 5.95 0.16
C TRP A 29 1.93 6.12 -1.36
N GLU A 30 2.13 7.35 -1.84
CA GLU A 30 2.12 7.69 -3.26
C GLU A 30 3.54 7.69 -3.82
N THR A 31 3.91 6.62 -4.54
CA THR A 31 5.27 6.45 -5.08
C THR A 31 5.62 7.45 -6.18
N GLY A 32 4.65 7.92 -6.97
CA GLY A 32 4.90 8.86 -8.06
C GLY A 32 5.44 10.22 -7.58
N SER A 33 5.09 10.59 -6.36
CA SER A 33 5.56 11.84 -5.73
C SER A 33 6.41 11.62 -4.48
N GLY A 34 6.56 10.38 -4.02
CA GLY A 34 7.27 10.03 -2.79
C GLY A 34 6.58 10.55 -1.53
N ARG A 35 5.23 10.61 -1.52
CA ARG A 35 4.46 11.20 -0.42
C ARG A 35 3.73 10.16 0.40
N ILE A 36 3.79 10.35 1.72
CA ILE A 36 2.92 9.69 2.69
C ILE A 36 1.67 10.55 2.86
N ASN A 37 0.50 9.93 2.71
CA ASN A 37 -0.79 10.55 2.96
C ASN A 37 -1.25 10.27 4.39
N ASP A 38 -2.04 11.16 4.96
CA ASP A 38 -2.52 11.07 6.34
C ASP A 38 -3.59 9.99 6.50
N LEU A 39 -3.14 8.76 6.77
CA LEU A 39 -4.02 7.61 6.98
C LEU A 39 -4.92 7.79 8.20
N ARG A 40 -4.41 8.40 9.29
CA ARG A 40 -5.20 8.65 10.50
C ARG A 40 -6.31 9.65 10.20
N GLY A 41 -5.97 10.79 9.63
CA GLY A 41 -6.95 11.81 9.24
C GLY A 41 -7.98 11.29 8.24
N PHE A 42 -7.58 10.46 7.27
CA PHE A 42 -8.50 9.79 6.35
C PHE A 42 -9.47 8.87 7.08
N SER A 43 -8.97 7.99 7.95
CA SER A 43 -9.80 7.07 8.72
C SER A 43 -10.82 7.81 9.60
N ASP A 44 -10.35 8.78 10.37
CA ASP A 44 -11.19 9.53 11.30
C ASP A 44 -12.28 10.33 10.57
N ALA A 45 -11.96 10.91 9.42
CA ALA A 45 -12.95 11.58 8.57
C ALA A 45 -13.98 10.58 8.00
N CYS A 46 -13.54 9.44 7.47
CA CYS A 46 -14.43 8.40 6.97
C CYS A 46 -15.40 7.91 8.07
N GLU A 47 -14.90 7.70 9.30
CA GLU A 47 -15.72 7.27 10.42
C GLU A 47 -16.78 8.33 10.79
N ARG A 48 -16.37 9.61 10.93
CA ARG A 48 -17.30 10.72 11.23
C ARG A 48 -18.41 10.88 10.21
N HIS A 49 -18.08 10.72 8.91
CA HIS A 49 -19.06 10.86 7.81
C HIS A 49 -19.82 9.57 7.48
N GLY A 50 -19.55 8.46 8.17
CA GLY A 50 -20.18 7.17 7.88
C GLY A 50 -19.75 6.58 6.52
N VAL A 51 -18.67 7.06 5.94
CA VAL A 51 -18.11 6.63 4.66
C VAL A 51 -17.24 5.39 4.86
N MET A 52 -17.22 4.47 3.92
CA MET A 52 -16.31 3.32 3.93
C MET A 52 -15.00 3.67 3.22
N GLY A 53 -13.92 3.76 3.99
CA GLY A 53 -12.58 4.04 3.48
C GLY A 53 -11.94 2.79 2.87
N LEU A 54 -11.31 2.94 1.70
CA LEU A 54 -10.49 1.92 1.07
C LEU A 54 -9.06 2.45 0.92
N ILE A 55 -8.08 1.63 1.27
CA ILE A 55 -6.67 2.01 1.22
C ILE A 55 -5.91 1.19 0.19
N ASP A 56 -5.24 1.90 -0.71
CA ASP A 56 -4.14 1.34 -1.47
C ASP A 56 -2.88 1.33 -0.59
N ALA A 57 -2.50 0.14 -0.14
CA ALA A 57 -1.31 -0.11 0.67
C ALA A 57 -0.18 -0.75 -0.14
N VAL A 58 -0.18 -0.58 -1.46
CA VAL A 58 0.80 -1.20 -2.38
C VAL A 58 2.24 -0.85 -1.98
N SER A 59 2.50 0.38 -1.59
CA SER A 59 3.85 0.84 -1.25
C SER A 59 4.17 0.87 0.24
N SER A 60 3.17 0.68 1.10
CA SER A 60 3.34 0.77 2.56
C SER A 60 3.29 -0.59 3.26
N LEU A 61 2.51 -1.56 2.75
CA LEU A 61 2.39 -2.86 3.39
C LEU A 61 3.73 -3.61 3.37
N GLY A 62 4.19 -4.03 4.56
CA GLY A 62 5.47 -4.71 4.74
C GLY A 62 6.68 -3.78 4.82
N VAL A 63 6.47 -2.45 4.75
CA VAL A 63 7.49 -1.41 4.93
C VAL A 63 7.18 -0.54 6.13
N GLU A 64 5.93 -0.14 6.28
CA GLU A 64 5.41 0.63 7.39
C GLU A 64 4.82 -0.30 8.45
N ASP A 65 5.14 -0.05 9.72
CA ASP A 65 4.56 -0.80 10.85
C ASP A 65 3.23 -0.16 11.26
N PHE A 66 2.16 -0.55 10.59
CA PHE A 66 0.80 -0.12 10.91
C PHE A 66 -0.17 -1.31 11.01
N ARG A 67 -1.19 -1.17 11.84
CA ARG A 67 -2.27 -2.15 12.00
C ARG A 67 -3.57 -1.54 11.50
N ILE A 68 -4.22 -2.24 10.57
CA ILE A 68 -5.48 -1.73 10.00
C ILE A 68 -6.59 -1.60 11.04
N ASP A 69 -6.56 -2.43 12.08
CA ASP A 69 -7.54 -2.40 13.18
C ASP A 69 -7.51 -1.09 13.98
N ASP A 70 -6.41 -0.33 13.89
CA ASP A 70 -6.30 0.98 14.53
C ASP A 70 -7.01 2.09 13.74
N TYR A 71 -7.61 1.76 12.57
CA TYR A 71 -8.21 2.71 11.63
C TYR A 71 -9.69 2.38 11.35
N PRO A 72 -10.62 2.70 12.27
CA PRO A 72 -12.02 2.25 12.21
C PRO A 72 -12.78 2.73 10.98
N GLY A 73 -12.41 3.87 10.38
CA GLY A 73 -13.01 4.35 9.14
C GLY A 73 -12.55 3.59 7.89
N VAL A 74 -11.50 2.76 7.99
CA VAL A 74 -11.01 1.94 6.87
C VAL A 74 -11.77 0.62 6.84
N ALA A 75 -12.53 0.41 5.77
CA ALA A 75 -13.32 -0.79 5.55
C ALA A 75 -12.57 -1.90 4.81
N GLY A 76 -11.48 -1.55 4.14
CA GLY A 76 -10.63 -2.51 3.47
C GLY A 76 -9.35 -1.89 2.91
N TRP A 77 -8.36 -2.74 2.66
CA TRP A 77 -7.15 -2.36 1.97
C TRP A 77 -6.73 -3.41 0.95
N ALA A 78 -5.97 -2.97 -0.03
CA ALA A 78 -5.35 -3.82 -1.04
C ALA A 78 -3.86 -3.49 -1.18
N SER A 79 -3.08 -4.50 -1.52
CA SER A 79 -1.65 -4.34 -1.79
C SER A 79 -1.21 -5.25 -2.92
N CYS A 80 0.08 -5.26 -3.21
CA CYS A 80 0.71 -6.16 -4.17
C CYS A 80 1.92 -6.87 -3.55
N PRO A 81 2.32 -8.03 -4.06
CA PRO A 81 3.37 -8.82 -3.43
C PRO A 81 4.79 -8.32 -3.77
N GLN A 82 4.98 -7.61 -4.89
CA GLN A 82 6.31 -7.27 -5.42
C GLN A 82 6.99 -6.06 -4.78
N LYS A 83 6.33 -5.33 -3.88
CA LYS A 83 6.93 -4.20 -3.14
C LYS A 83 7.33 -4.62 -1.74
N GLY A 84 6.76 -4.08 -0.68
CA GLY A 84 7.19 -4.34 0.69
C GLY A 84 7.16 -5.81 1.14
N ILE A 85 6.33 -6.66 0.53
CA ILE A 85 6.34 -8.11 0.79
C ILE A 85 7.50 -8.82 0.08
N CYS A 86 8.08 -8.19 -0.97
CA CYS A 86 9.23 -8.70 -1.74
C CYS A 86 8.99 -10.07 -2.39
N CYS A 87 7.79 -10.32 -2.91
CA CYS A 87 7.42 -11.56 -3.59
C CYS A 87 7.32 -11.37 -5.11
N LEU A 88 7.98 -12.22 -5.85
CA LEU A 88 7.79 -12.43 -7.29
C LEU A 88 7.47 -13.92 -7.51
N PRO A 89 6.59 -14.26 -8.44
CA PRO A 89 5.89 -13.48 -9.45
C PRO A 89 4.65 -12.74 -8.96
N LEU A 90 4.17 -11.76 -9.74
CA LEU A 90 3.04 -10.86 -9.48
C LEU A 90 1.68 -11.54 -9.70
N THR A 91 1.36 -12.56 -8.95
CA THR A 91 0.15 -13.38 -9.22
C THR A 91 -0.98 -13.19 -8.22
N TYR A 92 -0.71 -12.58 -7.07
CA TYR A 92 -1.69 -12.34 -6.01
C TYR A 92 -1.67 -10.89 -5.55
N ALA A 93 -2.85 -10.36 -5.28
CA ALA A 93 -3.04 -9.11 -4.59
C ALA A 93 -3.59 -9.42 -3.18
N PRO A 94 -2.80 -9.25 -2.11
CA PRO A 94 -3.33 -9.38 -0.76
C PRO A 94 -4.36 -8.29 -0.50
N VAL A 95 -5.50 -8.69 0.03
CA VAL A 95 -6.60 -7.80 0.40
C VAL A 95 -7.11 -8.17 1.77
N SER A 96 -7.59 -7.19 2.52
CA SER A 96 -8.31 -7.42 3.76
C SER A 96 -9.54 -6.53 3.81
N PHE A 97 -10.60 -7.05 4.41
CA PHE A 97 -11.88 -6.35 4.50
C PHE A 97 -12.46 -6.53 5.89
N THR A 98 -13.09 -5.48 6.41
CA THR A 98 -13.82 -5.53 7.67
C THR A 98 -15.17 -6.25 7.49
N ASP A 99 -15.75 -6.73 8.59
CA ASP A 99 -17.10 -7.31 8.59
C ASP A 99 -18.14 -6.35 8.00
N ARG A 100 -18.03 -5.06 8.30
CA ARG A 100 -18.90 -4.01 7.74
C ARG A 100 -18.85 -4.00 6.21
N TYR A 101 -17.66 -4.12 5.61
CA TYR A 101 -17.50 -4.24 4.16
C TYR A 101 -18.18 -5.50 3.63
N ILE A 102 -17.90 -6.65 4.24
CA ILE A 102 -18.45 -7.95 3.83
C ILE A 102 -19.99 -7.95 3.90
N GLN A 103 -20.58 -7.40 4.96
CA GLN A 103 -22.04 -7.29 5.05
C GLN A 103 -22.64 -6.39 3.97
N THR A 104 -21.97 -5.29 3.65
CA THR A 104 -22.39 -4.39 2.56
C THR A 104 -22.34 -5.10 1.20
N LEU A 105 -21.30 -5.89 0.93
CA LEU A 105 -21.18 -6.68 -0.29
C LEU A 105 -22.30 -7.75 -0.38
N LYS A 106 -22.58 -8.43 0.71
CA LYS A 106 -23.68 -9.43 0.77
C LYS A 106 -25.03 -8.78 0.42
N ALA A 107 -25.27 -7.57 0.90
CA ALA A 107 -26.52 -6.83 0.65
C ALA A 107 -26.63 -6.28 -0.77
N SER A 108 -25.53 -5.81 -1.36
CA SER A 108 -25.53 -5.16 -2.69
C SER A 108 -25.40 -6.14 -3.85
N GLY A 109 -24.96 -7.38 -3.58
CA GLY A 109 -24.58 -8.36 -4.58
C GLY A 109 -23.26 -8.02 -5.29
N THR A 110 -22.58 -9.02 -5.80
CA THR A 110 -21.32 -8.88 -6.54
C THR A 110 -21.54 -9.27 -7.99
N ARG A 111 -21.08 -8.43 -8.93
CA ARG A 111 -21.26 -8.64 -10.37
C ARG A 111 -20.11 -9.38 -11.06
N THR A 112 -19.06 -9.69 -10.33
CA THR A 112 -17.88 -10.40 -10.87
C THR A 112 -17.73 -11.77 -10.22
N PHE A 113 -17.40 -12.78 -11.01
CA PHE A 113 -17.09 -14.11 -10.49
C PHE A 113 -15.64 -14.21 -10.02
N VAL A 114 -14.68 -13.89 -10.89
CA VAL A 114 -13.24 -14.09 -10.63
C VAL A 114 -12.72 -13.27 -9.44
N HIS A 115 -13.20 -12.05 -9.30
CA HIS A 115 -12.82 -11.14 -8.22
C HIS A 115 -13.93 -11.00 -7.18
N HIS A 116 -14.63 -12.09 -6.87
CA HIS A 116 -15.72 -12.08 -5.89
C HIS A 116 -15.17 -12.30 -4.48
N PRO A 117 -15.03 -11.28 -3.64
CA PRO A 117 -14.29 -11.39 -2.39
C PRO A 117 -14.92 -12.38 -1.40
N ILE A 118 -16.24 -12.56 -1.42
CA ILE A 118 -16.93 -13.54 -0.56
C ILE A 118 -16.65 -14.98 -1.02
N LEU A 119 -16.67 -15.25 -2.33
CA LEU A 119 -16.34 -16.58 -2.85
C LEU A 119 -14.86 -16.91 -2.61
N GLU A 120 -13.99 -15.94 -2.76
CA GLU A 120 -12.57 -16.07 -2.47
C GLU A 120 -12.32 -16.36 -0.97
N ALA A 121 -12.99 -15.60 -0.09
CA ALA A 121 -12.88 -15.81 1.35
C ALA A 121 -13.43 -17.18 1.81
N ARG A 122 -14.48 -17.68 1.17
CA ARG A 122 -14.98 -19.05 1.38
C ARG A 122 -14.01 -20.11 0.88
N HIS A 123 -13.39 -19.88 -0.28
CA HIS A 123 -12.38 -20.81 -0.83
C HIS A 123 -11.21 -20.99 0.15
N TRP A 124 -10.78 -19.92 0.79
CA TRP A 124 -9.69 -19.92 1.77
C TRP A 124 -10.15 -20.25 3.20
N GLY A 125 -11.42 -20.54 3.42
CA GLY A 125 -11.96 -20.86 4.75
C GLY A 125 -11.96 -19.69 5.74
N ILE A 126 -11.91 -18.44 5.24
CA ILE A 126 -11.85 -17.23 6.08
C ILE A 126 -13.22 -16.87 6.63
N ILE A 127 -14.29 -17.07 5.86
CA ILE A 127 -15.67 -16.83 6.29
C ILE A 127 -16.49 -18.11 6.27
N ASP A 128 -17.56 -18.14 7.09
CA ASP A 128 -18.45 -19.29 7.28
C ASP A 128 -17.74 -20.51 7.93
N GLY A 129 -16.78 -20.22 8.82
CA GLY A 129 -15.76 -21.07 9.49
C GLY A 129 -16.11 -22.49 9.98
N LYS A 130 -17.39 -22.89 10.04
CA LYS A 130 -17.77 -24.27 10.36
C LYS A 130 -17.65 -25.21 9.17
N ASP A 131 -17.62 -24.67 7.96
CA ASP A 131 -17.42 -25.41 6.70
C ASP A 131 -16.01 -25.25 6.13
N ALA A 132 -15.09 -24.63 6.88
CA ALA A 132 -13.70 -24.40 6.47
C ALA A 132 -12.96 -25.72 6.14
N GLU A 133 -13.35 -26.85 6.75
CA GLU A 133 -12.81 -28.18 6.42
C GLU A 133 -13.23 -28.68 5.02
N LYS A 134 -14.26 -28.08 4.43
CA LYS A 134 -14.76 -28.40 3.09
C LYS A 134 -14.69 -27.20 2.16
N GLY A 135 -13.59 -26.45 2.16
CA GLY A 135 -13.43 -25.24 1.37
C GLY A 135 -14.21 -25.26 0.06
N THR A 136 -15.06 -24.26 -0.18
CA THR A 136 -15.85 -24.17 -1.41
C THR A 136 -14.91 -23.78 -2.55
N TYR A 137 -14.69 -24.70 -3.50
CA TYR A 137 -13.90 -24.39 -4.68
C TYR A 137 -14.46 -23.17 -5.41
N HIS A 138 -13.64 -22.18 -5.62
CA HIS A 138 -13.98 -20.99 -6.39
C HIS A 138 -13.25 -20.94 -7.73
N ARG A 139 -11.91 -21.00 -7.68
CA ARG A 139 -11.06 -20.99 -8.89
C ARG A 139 -9.74 -21.70 -8.62
N THR A 140 -9.05 -22.10 -9.68
CA THR A 140 -7.71 -22.68 -9.57
C THR A 140 -6.67 -21.59 -9.31
N HIS A 141 -5.91 -21.74 -8.24
CA HIS A 141 -4.78 -20.89 -7.92
C HIS A 141 -3.47 -21.51 -8.41
N SER A 142 -2.49 -20.66 -8.73
CA SER A 142 -1.14 -21.12 -9.06
C SER A 142 -0.43 -21.58 -7.78
N ALA A 143 -0.16 -22.88 -7.66
CA ALA A 143 0.56 -23.44 -6.51
C ALA A 143 1.95 -22.81 -6.32
N TYR A 144 2.66 -22.54 -7.41
CA TYR A 144 3.99 -21.88 -7.36
C TYR A 144 3.90 -20.47 -6.79
N ALA A 145 2.88 -19.72 -7.18
CA ALA A 145 2.69 -18.37 -6.68
C ALA A 145 2.30 -18.35 -5.19
N VAL A 146 1.46 -19.29 -4.75
CA VAL A 146 1.13 -19.46 -3.34
C VAL A 146 2.37 -19.82 -2.54
N ALA A 147 3.19 -20.76 -3.00
CA ALA A 147 4.44 -21.15 -2.33
C ALA A 147 5.43 -19.99 -2.24
N ALA A 148 5.63 -19.24 -3.33
CA ALA A 148 6.51 -18.08 -3.32
C ALA A 148 6.01 -16.98 -2.36
N PHE A 149 4.70 -16.72 -2.36
CA PHE A 149 4.09 -15.74 -1.47
C PHE A 149 4.20 -16.16 0.01
N HIS A 150 3.95 -17.44 0.30
CA HIS A 150 4.14 -18.01 1.63
C HIS A 150 5.57 -17.83 2.14
N GLU A 151 6.58 -18.13 1.30
CA GLU A 151 7.97 -17.98 1.68
C GLU A 151 8.35 -16.52 1.93
N SER A 152 7.89 -15.59 1.09
CA SER A 152 8.13 -14.16 1.30
C SER A 152 7.51 -13.65 2.60
N LEU A 153 6.28 -14.09 2.93
CA LEU A 153 5.65 -13.77 4.20
C LEU A 153 6.40 -14.37 5.39
N ARG A 154 6.90 -15.62 5.26
CA ARG A 154 7.70 -16.27 6.29
C ARG A 154 8.97 -15.48 6.60
N ILE A 155 9.69 -15.01 5.57
CA ILE A 155 10.88 -14.17 5.72
C ILE A 155 10.51 -12.83 6.38
N LEU A 156 9.47 -12.16 5.90
CA LEU A 156 9.00 -10.88 6.46
C LEU A 156 8.65 -11.01 7.95
N LEU A 157 7.96 -12.09 8.34
CA LEU A 157 7.56 -12.32 9.72
C LEU A 157 8.77 -12.68 10.63
N GLN A 158 9.80 -13.33 10.10
CA GLN A 158 11.04 -13.58 10.83
C GLN A 158 11.84 -12.30 11.06
N GLU A 159 11.92 -11.43 10.06
CA GLU A 159 12.56 -10.11 10.18
C GLU A 159 11.76 -9.19 11.09
N THR A 160 10.47 -9.30 11.10
CA THR A 160 9.42 -8.42 11.64
C THR A 160 9.25 -7.11 10.85
N VAL A 161 7.99 -6.69 10.68
CA VAL A 161 7.69 -5.41 9.98
C VAL A 161 8.30 -4.23 10.75
N ALA A 162 8.26 -4.26 12.07
CA ALA A 162 8.83 -3.21 12.93
C ALA A 162 10.35 -3.06 12.75
N GLN A 163 11.10 -4.18 12.61
CA GLN A 163 12.54 -4.10 12.34
C GLN A 163 12.79 -3.56 10.93
N ARG A 164 12.08 -4.09 9.94
CA ARG A 164 12.19 -3.63 8.54
C ARG A 164 11.89 -2.14 8.39
N ALA A 165 10.87 -1.61 9.07
CA ALA A 165 10.55 -0.19 9.07
C ALA A 165 11.72 0.67 9.59
N LYS A 166 12.40 0.21 10.66
CA LYS A 166 13.60 0.87 11.19
C LYS A 166 14.76 0.85 10.21
N ASP A 167 14.97 -0.28 9.53
CA ASP A 167 16.06 -0.44 8.57
C ASP A 167 15.82 0.46 7.33
N TYR A 168 14.60 0.53 6.82
CA TYR A 168 14.24 1.47 5.76
C TYR A 168 14.48 2.92 6.17
N ALA A 169 14.02 3.31 7.37
CA ALA A 169 14.23 4.67 7.88
C ALA A 169 15.73 5.02 8.03
N PHE A 170 16.54 4.06 8.50
CA PHE A 170 17.99 4.23 8.61
C PHE A 170 18.65 4.43 7.24
N HIS A 171 18.34 3.58 6.27
CA HIS A 171 18.90 3.66 4.92
C HIS A 171 18.44 4.92 4.18
N GLU A 172 17.17 5.29 4.32
CA GLU A 172 16.63 6.52 3.74
C GLU A 172 17.35 7.74 4.28
N ALA A 173 17.52 7.83 5.61
CA ALA A 173 18.20 8.96 6.24
C ALA A 173 19.67 9.09 5.76
N ALA A 174 20.37 7.97 5.59
CA ALA A 174 21.74 7.96 5.07
C ALA A 174 21.77 8.41 3.61
N LEU A 175 20.86 7.92 2.76
CA LEU A 175 20.76 8.31 1.36
C LEU A 175 20.37 9.79 1.22
N ARG A 176 19.36 10.23 1.97
CA ARG A 176 18.93 11.65 2.01
C ARG A 176 20.08 12.57 2.34
N LYS A 177 20.86 12.24 3.39
CA LYS A 177 22.04 13.00 3.78
C LYS A 177 23.08 13.09 2.65
N ALA A 178 23.36 11.96 2.00
CA ALA A 178 24.32 11.90 0.89
C ALA A 178 23.90 12.77 -0.29
N VAL A 179 22.68 12.60 -0.80
CA VAL A 179 22.21 13.34 -1.98
C VAL A 179 22.02 14.83 -1.68
N THR A 180 21.64 15.19 -0.45
CA THR A 180 21.56 16.62 -0.02
C THR A 180 22.95 17.24 0.01
N ALA A 181 23.99 16.52 0.46
CA ALA A 181 25.37 16.99 0.43
C ALA A 181 25.89 17.20 -1.01
N MET A 182 25.30 16.50 -1.99
CA MET A 182 25.57 16.70 -3.43
C MET A 182 24.78 17.86 -4.04
N GLY A 183 24.00 18.59 -3.26
CA GLY A 183 23.20 19.75 -3.72
C GLY A 183 21.81 19.38 -4.24
N CYS A 184 21.37 18.13 -4.12
CA CYS A 184 20.02 17.72 -4.52
C CYS A 184 18.97 18.17 -3.48
N ASN A 185 17.80 18.57 -3.97
CA ASN A 185 16.65 18.90 -3.12
C ASN A 185 15.72 17.67 -3.00
N VAL A 186 15.70 17.04 -1.82
CA VAL A 186 14.83 15.89 -1.56
C VAL A 186 13.41 16.35 -1.26
N THR A 187 12.46 15.88 -2.05
CA THR A 187 11.05 16.26 -1.96
C THR A 187 10.15 15.17 -1.32
N SER A 188 10.61 13.91 -1.27
CA SER A 188 9.85 12.81 -0.65
C SER A 188 9.87 12.86 0.88
N ASN A 189 8.87 12.20 1.50
CA ASN A 189 8.84 11.90 2.93
C ASN A 189 8.62 10.40 3.22
N MET A 190 8.72 9.54 2.20
CA MET A 190 8.67 8.08 2.33
C MET A 190 10.03 7.53 2.79
N THR A 191 10.00 6.43 3.55
CA THR A 191 11.22 5.75 4.01
C THR A 191 11.77 4.74 3.00
N SER A 192 10.96 4.28 2.05
CA SER A 192 11.37 3.29 1.03
C SER A 192 11.77 3.92 -0.31
N LEU A 193 11.66 5.23 -0.46
CA LEU A 193 11.89 5.94 -1.71
C LEU A 193 12.39 7.35 -1.44
N VAL A 194 13.47 7.73 -2.13
CA VAL A 194 13.95 9.12 -2.17
C VAL A 194 13.63 9.72 -3.54
N VAL A 195 12.74 10.72 -3.56
CA VAL A 195 12.46 11.55 -4.73
C VAL A 195 13.19 12.87 -4.54
N LEU A 196 13.93 13.28 -5.54
CA LEU A 196 14.75 14.47 -5.48
C LEU A 196 14.71 15.28 -6.78
N ASN A 197 14.96 16.56 -6.68
CA ASN A 197 15.32 17.41 -7.81
C ASN A 197 16.84 17.56 -7.86
N LEU A 198 17.39 17.47 -9.07
CA LEU A 198 18.81 17.73 -9.29
C LEU A 198 19.13 19.21 -9.03
N PRO A 199 20.40 19.53 -8.67
CA PRO A 199 20.84 20.91 -8.61
C PRO A 199 20.71 21.59 -9.98
N ASP A 200 20.54 22.92 -10.00
CA ASP A 200 20.24 23.70 -11.20
C ASP A 200 21.23 23.47 -12.36
N ASN A 201 22.51 23.27 -12.05
CA ASN A 201 23.54 22.99 -13.05
C ASN A 201 23.43 21.60 -13.69
N LEU A 202 22.59 20.73 -13.17
CA LEU A 202 22.30 19.38 -13.70
C LEU A 202 20.84 19.22 -14.13
N ALA A 203 20.02 20.24 -14.00
CA ALA A 203 18.61 20.21 -14.39
C ALA A 203 18.49 19.87 -15.90
N GLY A 204 17.60 18.90 -16.22
CA GLY A 204 17.42 18.43 -17.60
C GLY A 204 18.48 17.42 -18.07
N ARG A 205 19.40 17.01 -17.20
CA ARG A 205 20.45 16.03 -17.50
C ARG A 205 20.25 14.68 -16.79
N GLU A 206 19.02 14.36 -16.44
CA GLU A 206 18.67 13.14 -15.67
C GLU A 206 19.10 11.87 -16.42
N ALA A 207 18.93 11.85 -17.76
CA ALA A 207 19.34 10.71 -18.60
C ALA A 207 20.85 10.47 -18.57
N GLU A 208 21.65 11.54 -18.58
CA GLU A 208 23.12 11.46 -18.48
C GLU A 208 23.54 10.91 -17.12
N LEU A 209 22.90 11.38 -16.05
CA LEU A 209 23.15 10.88 -14.69
C LEU A 209 22.85 9.39 -14.59
N VAL A 210 21.70 8.94 -15.10
CA VAL A 210 21.34 7.51 -15.13
C VAL A 210 22.39 6.70 -15.89
N GLN A 211 22.87 7.17 -17.04
CA GLN A 211 23.92 6.50 -17.81
C GLN A 211 25.24 6.43 -17.03
N ALA A 212 25.64 7.52 -16.38
CA ALA A 212 26.86 7.56 -15.56
C ALA A 212 26.77 6.59 -14.37
N CYS A 213 25.62 6.53 -13.71
CA CYS A 213 25.38 5.56 -12.62
C CYS A 213 25.50 4.11 -13.14
N ARG A 214 24.88 3.80 -14.28
CA ARG A 214 24.97 2.47 -14.90
C ARG A 214 26.40 2.11 -15.29
N ALA A 215 27.15 3.05 -15.87
CA ALA A 215 28.56 2.85 -16.22
C ALA A 215 29.45 2.61 -14.99
N SER A 216 29.02 3.10 -13.82
CA SER A 216 29.68 2.90 -12.52
C SER A 216 29.15 1.66 -11.75
N GLY A 217 28.34 0.83 -12.37
CA GLY A 217 27.81 -0.41 -11.78
C GLY A 217 26.52 -0.24 -10.94
N PHE A 218 25.87 0.92 -11.01
CA PHE A 218 24.57 1.16 -10.40
C PHE A 218 23.48 1.03 -11.49
N GLY A 219 22.65 -0.02 -11.43
CA GLY A 219 21.64 -0.27 -12.42
C GLY A 219 20.32 -0.72 -11.88
#